data_d53d940e219ef92155f0bf15298d8094
#
_entry.id   d53d940e219ef92155f0bf15298d8094
#
_cell.length_a   1.000
_cell.length_b   1.000
_cell.length_c   1.000
_cell.angle_alpha   90.00
_cell.angle_beta   90.00
_cell.angle_gamma   90.00
#
_symmetry.space_group_name_H-M   'P 1'
#
loop_
_entity.id
_entity.type
_entity.pdbx_description
1 polymer ?
#
loop_
_entity_poly.entity_id
_entity_poly.type
_entity_poly.pdbx_seq_one_letter_code
_entity_poly.pdbx_strand_id
1 'polypeptide(L)'
;MIVDCHVNIWEDRHVRPLFAEQLGRVRPQGAVGLKADADTIHREMAGVDKAIVFALRYGDSAGVESDDETTAAAVRKYPEKFVGFAYVDPRRPDCMELLRHAHRNLGLKGVKYGPIYNGVHLDDPRLTPVYDYLVANDLPLTMHMGVTYTRTSNVDLG
;
A
#
# COMPACT_ATOMS: atom_id res chain seq x y z
N MET A 1 3.13 4.35 -23.41
CA MET A 1 2.46 4.43 -22.09
C MET A 1 3.41 3.92 -21.03
N ILE A 2 3.67 4.70 -20.01
CA ILE A 2 4.50 4.35 -18.84
C ILE A 2 3.57 4.17 -17.65
N VAL A 3 3.65 3.01 -16.98
CA VAL A 3 2.84 2.71 -15.80
C VAL A 3 3.75 2.40 -14.62
N ASP A 4 3.64 3.16 -13.52
CA ASP A 4 4.27 2.80 -12.26
C ASP A 4 3.32 1.90 -11.46
N CYS A 5 3.75 0.69 -11.17
CA CYS A 5 2.92 -0.31 -10.50
C CYS A 5 3.11 -0.34 -8.96
N HIS A 6 3.89 0.58 -8.37
CA HIS A 6 4.21 0.51 -6.95
C HIS A 6 4.33 1.89 -6.29
N VAL A 7 3.20 2.56 -6.08
CA VAL A 7 3.17 3.89 -5.47
C VAL A 7 2.42 3.87 -4.15
N ASN A 8 3.14 4.11 -3.06
CA ASN A 8 2.52 4.23 -1.74
C ASN A 8 1.91 5.63 -1.56
N ILE A 9 0.75 5.70 -0.92
CA ILE A 9 0.06 6.97 -0.62
C ILE A 9 -0.23 7.11 0.86
N TRP A 10 0.04 8.29 1.40
CA TRP A 10 -0.31 8.70 2.77
C TRP A 10 -0.42 10.21 2.89
N GLU A 11 -1.05 10.67 3.97
CA GLU A 11 -1.10 12.07 4.41
C GLU A 11 -0.28 12.25 5.69
N ASP A 12 0.04 13.48 6.08
CA ASP A 12 0.84 13.77 7.28
C ASP A 12 0.29 13.11 8.56
N ARG A 13 -1.05 13.02 8.69
CA ARG A 13 -1.74 12.36 9.82
C ARG A 13 -1.46 10.87 9.95
N HIS A 14 -1.00 10.23 8.89
CA HIS A 14 -0.71 8.78 8.85
C HIS A 14 0.73 8.45 9.25
N VAL A 15 1.58 9.47 9.41
CA VAL A 15 3.02 9.31 9.64
C VAL A 15 3.35 9.50 11.11
N ARG A 16 4.03 8.51 11.69
CA ARG A 16 4.56 8.55 13.06
C ARG A 16 6.05 8.89 13.05
N PRO A 17 6.63 9.39 14.17
CA PRO A 17 8.06 9.70 14.26
C PRO A 17 8.99 8.54 13.87
N LEU A 18 8.58 7.30 14.13
CA LEU A 18 9.31 6.09 13.73
C LEU A 18 9.61 6.04 12.23
N PHE A 19 8.70 6.50 11.37
CA PHE A 19 8.91 6.50 9.93
C PHE A 19 10.05 7.44 9.52
N ALA A 20 10.05 8.65 10.04
CA ALA A 20 11.12 9.62 9.78
C ALA A 20 12.47 9.10 10.27
N GLU A 21 12.52 8.47 11.45
CA GLU A 21 13.72 7.87 12.01
C GLU A 21 14.26 6.74 11.12
N GLN A 22 13.41 5.81 10.69
CA GLN A 22 13.85 4.69 9.85
C GLN A 22 14.29 5.15 8.46
N LEU A 23 13.55 6.07 7.84
CA LEU A 23 13.88 6.60 6.53
C LEU A 23 15.19 7.41 6.57
N GLY A 24 15.45 8.19 7.61
CA GLY A 24 16.67 8.95 7.79
C GLY A 24 17.94 8.08 7.86
N ARG A 25 17.82 6.82 8.30
CA ARG A 25 18.95 5.87 8.33
C ARG A 25 19.39 5.41 6.95
N VAL A 26 18.48 5.31 5.99
CA VAL A 26 18.77 4.84 4.62
C VAL A 26 18.96 5.98 3.62
N ARG A 27 18.56 7.19 3.99
CA ARG A 27 18.68 8.39 3.16
C ARG A 27 19.27 9.57 3.96
N PRO A 28 20.56 9.48 4.37
CA PRO A 28 21.15 10.49 5.25
C PRO A 28 21.39 11.86 4.58
N GLN A 29 21.31 11.96 3.26
CA GLN A 29 21.74 13.15 2.50
C GLN A 29 20.59 14.01 1.96
N GLY A 30 19.46 13.98 2.54
CA GLY A 30 18.44 14.90 2.06
C GLY A 30 17.08 14.61 2.67
N ALA A 31 16.42 15.66 3.06
CA ALA A 31 15.02 15.65 3.31
C ALA A 31 14.28 15.18 2.05
N VAL A 32 14.17 13.85 1.90
CA VAL A 32 13.10 13.33 1.08
C VAL A 32 11.85 13.84 1.76
N GLY A 33 11.09 14.67 1.07
CA GLY A 33 9.82 15.12 1.59
C GLY A 33 9.04 13.87 1.99
N LEU A 34 8.64 13.78 3.26
CA LEU A 34 7.81 12.66 3.77
C LEU A 34 6.38 12.74 3.21
N LYS A 35 6.12 13.68 2.31
CA LYS A 35 4.81 13.88 1.70
C LYS A 35 4.61 12.91 0.55
N ALA A 36 3.55 12.12 0.66
CA ALA A 36 3.08 11.25 -0.41
C ALA A 36 1.54 11.35 -0.53
N ASP A 37 1.03 12.58 -0.37
CA ASP A 37 -0.36 12.89 -0.67
C ASP A 37 -0.62 12.90 -2.19
N ALA A 38 -1.89 12.85 -2.57
CA ALA A 38 -2.29 12.75 -3.97
C ALA A 38 -1.73 13.87 -4.86
N ASP A 39 -1.66 15.10 -4.37
CA ASP A 39 -1.16 16.25 -5.14
C ASP A 39 0.34 16.17 -5.37
N THR A 40 1.07 15.78 -4.32
CA THR A 40 2.51 15.58 -4.40
C THR A 40 2.85 14.47 -5.38
N ILE A 41 2.20 13.30 -5.27
CA ILE A 41 2.44 12.17 -6.19
C ILE A 41 2.08 12.57 -7.62
N HIS A 42 0.93 13.20 -7.84
CA HIS A 42 0.52 13.64 -9.18
C HIS A 42 1.56 14.56 -9.83
N ARG A 43 2.09 15.54 -9.08
CA ARG A 43 3.09 16.49 -9.56
C ARG A 43 4.44 15.82 -9.84
N GLU A 44 4.95 15.04 -8.87
CA GLU A 44 6.27 14.42 -8.97
C GLU A 44 6.34 13.33 -10.05
N MET A 45 5.19 12.72 -10.38
CA MET A 45 5.07 11.68 -11.40
C MET A 45 4.54 12.22 -12.74
N ALA A 46 4.80 13.46 -13.09
CA ALA A 46 4.32 14.07 -14.34
C ALA A 46 4.74 13.29 -15.60
N GLY A 47 5.91 12.64 -15.58
CA GLY A 47 6.41 11.80 -16.67
C GLY A 47 5.83 10.38 -16.77
N VAL A 48 4.93 9.99 -15.87
CA VAL A 48 4.29 8.67 -15.84
C VAL A 48 2.85 8.81 -16.29
N ASP A 49 2.38 7.94 -17.19
CA ASP A 49 1.00 8.01 -17.70
C ASP A 49 -0.02 7.53 -16.67
N LYS A 50 0.24 6.42 -15.99
CA LYS A 50 -0.61 5.83 -14.94
C LYS A 50 0.22 5.41 -13.73
N ALA A 51 -0.40 5.45 -12.54
CA ALA A 51 0.22 4.94 -11.33
C ALA A 51 -0.77 4.08 -10.54
N ILE A 52 -0.33 2.88 -10.13
CA ILE A 52 -1.07 2.06 -9.16
C ILE A 52 -0.72 2.57 -7.77
N VAL A 53 -1.72 3.15 -7.09
CA VAL A 53 -1.57 3.73 -5.76
C VAL A 53 -2.26 2.88 -4.71
N PHE A 54 -1.66 2.75 -3.53
CA PHE A 54 -2.21 1.98 -2.41
C PHE A 54 -1.73 2.49 -1.07
N ALA A 55 -2.55 2.25 -0.06
CA ALA A 55 -2.26 2.55 1.33
C ALA A 55 -1.01 1.79 1.83
N LEU A 56 -0.35 2.36 2.83
CA LEU A 56 0.74 1.74 3.56
C LEU A 56 0.28 1.49 5.00
N ARG A 57 0.00 0.22 5.35
CA ARG A 57 -0.49 -0.18 6.68
C ARG A 57 0.59 -0.92 7.46
N TYR A 58 1.68 -0.21 7.77
CA TYR A 58 2.84 -0.76 8.47
C TYR A 58 3.13 0.05 9.76
N GLY A 59 2.06 0.38 10.50
CA GLY A 59 2.13 1.26 11.67
C GLY A 59 3.19 0.85 12.68
N ASP A 60 3.25 -0.43 13.02
CA ASP A 60 4.17 -0.94 14.04
C ASP A 60 5.57 -1.20 13.49
N SER A 61 5.70 -1.55 12.21
CA SER A 61 6.99 -1.88 11.60
C SER A 61 7.67 -0.69 10.92
N ALA A 62 6.92 0.17 10.24
CA ALA A 62 7.48 1.29 9.49
C ALA A 62 7.01 2.68 9.95
N GLY A 63 6.03 2.75 10.85
CA GLY A 63 5.51 4.02 11.36
C GLY A 63 4.59 4.76 10.39
N VAL A 64 4.02 4.08 9.41
CA VAL A 64 2.98 4.63 8.52
C VAL A 64 1.74 3.74 8.56
N GLU A 65 0.57 4.38 8.77
CA GLU A 65 -0.73 3.73 8.82
C GLU A 65 -1.74 4.54 8.02
N SER A 66 -1.73 4.38 6.69
CA SER A 66 -2.75 4.97 5.83
C SER A 66 -3.89 3.98 5.54
N ASP A 67 -4.94 4.45 4.89
CA ASP A 67 -6.18 3.70 4.67
C ASP A 67 -6.63 3.67 3.21
N ASP A 68 -7.56 2.77 2.89
CA ASP A 68 -8.09 2.60 1.55
C ASP A 68 -8.99 3.79 1.14
N GLU A 69 -9.56 4.52 2.09
CA GLU A 69 -10.30 5.76 1.86
C GLU A 69 -9.40 6.86 1.30
N THR A 70 -8.18 6.99 1.82
CA THR A 70 -7.16 7.90 1.28
C THR A 70 -6.78 7.52 -0.15
N THR A 71 -6.60 6.21 -0.42
CA THR A 71 -6.35 5.70 -1.77
C THR A 71 -7.51 6.04 -2.71
N ALA A 72 -8.74 5.77 -2.29
CA ALA A 72 -9.93 6.05 -3.10
C ALA A 72 -10.15 7.56 -3.33
N ALA A 73 -9.84 8.40 -2.33
CA ALA A 73 -9.90 9.85 -2.48
C ALA A 73 -8.91 10.36 -3.55
N ALA A 74 -7.70 9.81 -3.57
CA ALA A 74 -6.70 10.14 -4.59
C ALA A 74 -7.17 9.74 -5.99
N VAL A 75 -7.73 8.53 -6.14
CA VAL A 75 -8.29 8.06 -7.43
C VAL A 75 -9.44 8.97 -7.89
N ARG A 76 -10.35 9.34 -6.99
CA ARG A 76 -11.43 10.29 -7.34
C ARG A 76 -10.90 11.65 -7.77
N LYS A 77 -9.80 12.11 -7.17
CA LYS A 77 -9.20 13.41 -7.50
C LYS A 77 -8.48 13.39 -8.85
N TYR A 78 -7.81 12.30 -9.19
CA TYR A 78 -7.02 12.14 -10.41
C TYR A 78 -7.35 10.82 -11.12
N PRO A 79 -8.59 10.62 -11.62
CA PRO A 79 -9.04 9.33 -12.17
C PRO A 79 -8.28 8.93 -13.45
N GLU A 80 -7.77 9.92 -14.21
CA GLU A 80 -6.97 9.66 -15.40
C GLU A 80 -5.54 9.22 -15.07
N LYS A 81 -5.09 9.47 -13.86
CA LYS A 81 -3.71 9.19 -13.41
C LYS A 81 -3.61 7.96 -12.51
N PHE A 82 -4.53 7.81 -11.56
CA PHE A 82 -4.41 6.82 -10.51
C PHE A 82 -5.36 5.63 -10.66
N VAL A 83 -4.81 4.44 -10.43
CA VAL A 83 -5.56 3.19 -10.24
C VAL A 83 -5.34 2.75 -8.79
N GLY A 84 -6.40 2.68 -8.01
CA GLY A 84 -6.30 2.36 -6.58
C GLY A 84 -6.34 0.86 -6.32
N PHE A 85 -5.44 0.38 -5.46
CA PHE A 85 -5.44 -0.97 -4.91
C PHE A 85 -5.72 -0.92 -3.41
N ALA A 86 -6.49 -1.88 -2.90
CA ALA A 86 -6.74 -2.07 -1.48
C ALA A 86 -5.52 -2.67 -0.78
N TYR A 87 -5.29 -2.35 0.48
CA TYR A 87 -4.31 -3.05 1.29
C TYR A 87 -4.98 -4.11 2.18
N VAL A 88 -4.47 -5.35 2.18
CA VAL A 88 -4.97 -6.42 3.04
C VAL A 88 -3.99 -6.78 4.16
N ASP A 89 -4.54 -7.00 5.36
CA ASP A 89 -3.82 -7.59 6.49
C ASP A 89 -4.60 -8.81 6.99
N PRO A 90 -4.13 -10.05 6.69
CA PRO A 90 -4.83 -11.28 7.03
C PRO A 90 -4.87 -11.59 8.54
N ARG A 91 -4.14 -10.82 9.36
CA ARG A 91 -4.20 -10.93 10.84
C ARG A 91 -5.45 -10.28 11.42
N ARG A 92 -6.07 -9.38 10.67
CA ARG A 92 -7.26 -8.65 11.11
C ARG A 92 -8.51 -9.54 10.99
N PRO A 93 -9.36 -9.58 12.00
CA PRO A 93 -10.61 -10.35 11.92
C PRO A 93 -11.59 -9.78 10.89
N ASP A 94 -11.53 -8.48 10.60
CA ASP A 94 -12.36 -7.77 9.64
C ASP A 94 -11.73 -7.67 8.23
N CYS A 95 -10.63 -8.40 7.97
CA CYS A 95 -9.88 -8.32 6.71
C CYS A 95 -10.78 -8.46 5.48
N MET A 96 -11.64 -9.47 5.45
CA MET A 96 -12.53 -9.73 4.32
C MET A 96 -13.66 -8.71 4.17
N GLU A 97 -14.12 -8.13 5.27
CA GLU A 97 -15.09 -7.04 5.24
C GLU A 97 -14.48 -5.79 4.61
N LEU A 98 -13.29 -5.41 5.07
CA LEU A 98 -12.53 -4.28 4.53
C LEU A 98 -12.21 -4.47 3.04
N LEU A 99 -11.79 -5.66 2.63
CA LEU A 99 -11.52 -5.96 1.22
C LEU A 99 -12.78 -5.80 0.35
N ARG A 100 -13.92 -6.33 0.80
CA ARG A 100 -15.19 -6.16 0.07
C ARG A 100 -15.61 -4.70 -0.01
N HIS A 101 -15.45 -3.96 1.08
CA HIS A 101 -15.73 -2.51 1.12
C HIS A 101 -14.83 -1.76 0.14
N ALA A 102 -13.53 -2.00 0.18
CA ALA A 102 -12.56 -1.36 -0.72
C ALA A 102 -12.88 -1.61 -2.20
N HIS A 103 -13.21 -2.85 -2.56
CA HIS A 103 -13.57 -3.20 -3.93
C HIS A 103 -14.93 -2.62 -4.34
N ARG A 104 -16.00 -2.90 -3.56
CA ARG A 104 -17.38 -2.64 -3.99
C ARG A 104 -17.85 -1.22 -3.74
N ASN A 105 -17.40 -0.61 -2.63
CA ASN A 105 -17.86 0.73 -2.23
C ASN A 105 -16.86 1.81 -2.62
N LEU A 106 -15.54 1.55 -2.48
CA LEU A 106 -14.51 2.52 -2.83
C LEU A 106 -14.05 2.38 -4.29
N GLY A 107 -14.37 1.29 -4.97
CA GLY A 107 -14.07 1.07 -6.39
C GLY A 107 -12.60 0.74 -6.69
N LEU A 108 -11.85 0.26 -5.69
CA LEU A 108 -10.45 -0.13 -5.87
C LEU A 108 -10.35 -1.38 -6.76
N LYS A 109 -9.31 -1.47 -7.59
CA LYS A 109 -9.22 -2.37 -8.74
C LYS A 109 -8.21 -3.52 -8.57
N GLY A 110 -7.68 -3.69 -7.39
CA GLY A 110 -6.72 -4.74 -7.08
C GLY A 110 -6.36 -4.73 -5.60
N VAL A 111 -5.40 -5.55 -5.23
CA VAL A 111 -4.96 -5.69 -3.84
C VAL A 111 -3.45 -5.57 -3.74
N LYS A 112 -3.00 -4.89 -2.69
CA LYS A 112 -1.61 -4.87 -2.21
C LYS A 112 -1.50 -5.71 -0.95
N TYR A 113 -0.44 -6.54 -0.89
CA TYR A 113 -0.07 -7.31 0.28
C TYR A 113 1.44 -7.21 0.56
N GLY A 114 1.81 -7.25 1.83
CA GLY A 114 3.21 -7.19 2.26
C GLY A 114 3.54 -8.25 3.31
N PRO A 115 3.91 -9.49 2.91
CA PRO A 115 4.19 -10.59 3.85
C PRO A 115 5.27 -10.24 4.87
N ILE A 116 6.34 -9.60 4.44
CA ILE A 116 7.45 -9.19 5.32
C ILE A 116 7.06 -8.19 6.41
N TYR A 117 6.02 -7.39 6.18
CA TYR A 117 5.51 -6.40 7.15
C TYR A 117 4.42 -6.98 8.04
N ASN A 118 3.57 -7.84 7.50
CA ASN A 118 2.47 -8.45 8.24
C ASN A 118 2.91 -9.71 9.01
N GLY A 119 4.08 -10.28 8.70
CA GLY A 119 4.58 -11.48 9.35
C GLY A 119 3.74 -12.73 9.02
N VAL A 120 3.12 -12.78 7.85
CA VAL A 120 2.27 -13.88 7.40
C VAL A 120 2.73 -14.34 6.02
N HIS A 121 3.13 -15.61 5.91
CA HIS A 121 3.61 -16.21 4.68
C HIS A 121 2.51 -16.33 3.62
N LEU A 122 2.88 -16.40 2.36
CA LEU A 122 1.95 -16.40 1.23
C LEU A 122 1.05 -17.64 1.16
N ASP A 123 1.47 -18.76 1.71
CA ASP A 123 0.71 -20.02 1.78
C ASP A 123 -0.12 -20.16 3.08
N ASP A 124 -0.13 -19.14 3.93
CA ASP A 124 -0.89 -19.16 5.18
C ASP A 124 -2.40 -19.29 4.89
N PRO A 125 -3.10 -20.23 5.54
CA PRO A 125 -4.55 -20.44 5.33
C PRO A 125 -5.42 -19.19 5.54
N ARG A 126 -4.95 -18.19 6.30
CA ARG A 126 -5.65 -16.91 6.47
C ARG A 126 -5.79 -16.12 5.17
N LEU A 127 -4.91 -16.36 4.20
CA LEU A 127 -4.95 -15.71 2.88
C LEU A 127 -5.88 -16.44 1.89
N THR A 128 -6.26 -17.68 2.13
CA THR A 128 -7.15 -18.44 1.23
C THR A 128 -8.44 -17.67 0.88
N PRO A 129 -9.19 -17.12 1.85
CA PRO A 129 -10.39 -16.34 1.51
C PRO A 129 -10.10 -15.09 0.68
N VAL A 130 -8.91 -14.48 0.85
CA VAL A 130 -8.48 -13.34 0.03
C VAL A 130 -8.26 -13.81 -1.41
N TYR A 131 -7.50 -14.87 -1.62
CA TYR A 131 -7.22 -15.41 -2.96
C TYR A 131 -8.50 -15.85 -3.68
N ASP A 132 -9.40 -16.56 -3.00
CA ASP A 132 -10.69 -16.96 -3.56
C ASP A 132 -11.52 -15.73 -4.01
N TYR A 133 -11.52 -14.68 -3.21
CA TYR A 133 -12.21 -13.43 -3.54
C TYR A 133 -11.58 -12.74 -4.75
N LEU A 134 -10.25 -12.69 -4.83
CA LEU A 134 -9.53 -12.08 -5.96
C LEU A 134 -9.82 -12.82 -7.26
N VAL A 135 -9.75 -14.14 -7.25
CA VAL A 135 -10.06 -15.00 -8.42
C VAL A 135 -11.51 -14.81 -8.86
N ALA A 136 -12.47 -14.84 -7.91
CA ALA A 136 -13.88 -14.69 -8.21
C ALA A 136 -14.28 -13.31 -8.78
N ASN A 137 -13.45 -12.28 -8.58
CA ASN A 137 -13.73 -10.91 -9.03
C ASN A 137 -12.72 -10.37 -10.05
N ASP A 138 -11.82 -11.21 -10.56
CA ASP A 138 -10.75 -10.85 -11.52
C ASP A 138 -9.90 -9.67 -11.03
N LEU A 139 -9.48 -9.71 -9.76
CA LEU A 139 -8.68 -8.66 -9.15
C LEU A 139 -7.20 -9.05 -9.08
N PRO A 140 -6.28 -8.21 -9.58
CA PRO A 140 -4.86 -8.46 -9.48
C PRO A 140 -4.34 -8.29 -8.05
N LEU A 141 -3.28 -9.04 -7.72
CA LEU A 141 -2.55 -8.96 -6.46
C LEU A 141 -1.13 -8.45 -6.71
N THR A 142 -0.75 -7.37 -6.04
CA THR A 142 0.64 -6.89 -5.96
C THR A 142 1.23 -7.21 -4.61
N MET A 143 2.39 -7.88 -4.57
CA MET A 143 3.06 -8.26 -3.33
C MET A 143 4.38 -7.49 -3.16
N HIS A 144 4.73 -7.21 -1.90
CA HIS A 144 6.06 -6.75 -1.56
C HIS A 144 6.95 -7.95 -1.27
N MET A 145 7.87 -8.23 -2.18
CA MET A 145 8.83 -9.34 -2.07
C MET A 145 10.24 -8.79 -1.86
N GLY A 146 11.11 -9.59 -1.24
CA GLY A 146 12.52 -9.25 -1.05
C GLY A 146 12.81 -8.42 0.19
N VAL A 147 13.60 -7.36 0.06
CA VAL A 147 14.15 -6.61 1.20
C VAL A 147 13.39 -5.34 1.53
N THR A 148 13.55 -4.89 2.79
CA THR A 148 13.06 -3.59 3.26
C THR A 148 14.09 -2.91 4.15
N TYR A 149 13.96 -1.61 4.34
CA TYR A 149 14.78 -0.84 5.28
C TYR A 149 14.26 -0.87 6.73
N THR A 150 13.07 -1.43 6.97
CA THR A 150 12.47 -1.48 8.31
C THR A 150 13.07 -2.62 9.13
N ARG A 151 13.51 -2.31 10.36
CA ARG A 151 14.21 -3.29 11.23
C ARG A 151 13.32 -4.39 11.79
N THR A 152 12.02 -4.11 11.87
CA THR A 152 11.04 -4.99 12.50
C THR A 152 10.34 -5.93 11.51
N SER A 153 10.70 -5.82 10.23
CA SER A 153 10.13 -6.66 9.17
C SER A 153 10.87 -8.00 9.08
N ASN A 154 10.13 -9.05 8.74
CA ASN A 154 10.70 -10.38 8.54
C ASN A 154 10.95 -10.62 7.05
N VAL A 155 12.21 -10.45 6.62
CA VAL A 155 12.60 -10.58 5.19
C VAL A 155 12.57 -12.03 4.69
N ASP A 156 12.56 -13.02 5.60
CA ASP A 156 12.46 -14.45 5.22
C ASP A 156 11.07 -14.81 4.66
N LEU A 157 10.11 -13.89 4.75
CA LEU A 157 8.75 -14.06 4.25
C LEU A 157 8.51 -13.42 2.86
N GLY A 158 9.55 -12.81 2.28
CA GLY A 158 9.47 -12.10 1.02
C GLY A 158 10.04 -12.84 -0.18
#